data_41d0954625246751e5d95dea54075fef
#
_entry.id   41d0954625246751e5d95dea54075fef
#
_cell.length_a   1.000
_cell.length_b   1.000
_cell.length_c   1.000
_cell.angle_alpha   90.00
_cell.angle_beta   90.00
_cell.angle_gamma   90.00
#
_symmetry.space_group_name_H-M   'P 1'
#
loop_
_entity.id
_entity.type
_entity.pdbx_description
1 polymer ?
#
loop_
_entity_poly.entity_id
_entity_poly.type
_entity_poly.pdbx_seq_one_letter_code
_entity_poly.pdbx_strand_id
1 'polypeptide(L)'
;MSSRVTAAKRVTTAQLAVTLRDAITRVNRRMRQTRPVGDLTHSQISALQSLDLGGALTPRELAEAERVQPPTLTRIVSRLEELGLVARTPHPSDGRQVILALSPAGRELLEGYRRTRDEWLAQRLSELSAEERDTVARAAEILSRIARKDHS
;
A
#
# COMPACT_ATOMS: atom_id res chain seq x y z
N MET A 1 -9.34 51.06 20.28
CA MET A 1 -8.45 50.23 19.42
C MET A 1 -9.00 48.82 19.43
N SER A 2 -9.73 48.49 18.40
CA SER A 2 -10.43 47.16 18.32
C SER A 2 -9.47 46.10 17.78
N SER A 3 -9.08 45.17 18.65
CA SER A 3 -8.41 43.93 18.24
C SER A 3 -9.41 43.04 17.51
N ARG A 4 -9.36 43.01 16.19
CA ARG A 4 -10.01 41.97 15.39
C ARG A 4 -9.21 40.69 15.57
N VAL A 5 -9.61 39.86 16.53
CA VAL A 5 -9.22 38.45 16.56
C VAL A 5 -9.85 37.80 15.35
N THR A 6 -9.05 37.52 14.35
CA THR A 6 -9.44 36.76 13.16
C THR A 6 -9.76 35.32 13.63
N ALA A 7 -11.06 35.04 13.82
CA ALA A 7 -11.53 33.71 14.12
C ALA A 7 -11.06 32.77 12.96
N ALA A 8 -10.07 31.94 13.21
CA ALA A 8 -9.63 30.91 12.28
C ALA A 8 -10.86 30.07 11.93
N LYS A 9 -11.27 30.12 10.67
CA LYS A 9 -12.44 29.40 10.14
C LYS A 9 -12.23 27.91 10.43
N ARG A 10 -12.94 27.36 11.40
CA ARG A 10 -12.84 25.94 11.77
C ARG A 10 -13.22 25.11 10.56
N VAL A 11 -12.26 24.35 10.04
CA VAL A 11 -12.48 23.44 8.94
C VAL A 11 -13.49 22.37 9.39
N THR A 12 -14.57 22.17 8.64
CA THR A 12 -15.55 21.12 8.95
C THR A 12 -14.95 19.74 8.72
N THR A 13 -15.48 18.71 9.39
CA THR A 13 -15.05 17.31 9.17
C THR A 13 -15.16 16.89 7.70
N ALA A 14 -16.22 17.32 7.01
CA ALA A 14 -16.40 17.05 5.59
C ALA A 14 -15.31 17.70 4.71
N GLN A 15 -14.98 18.96 4.98
CA GLN A 15 -13.90 19.66 4.27
C GLN A 15 -12.53 19.02 4.54
N LEU A 16 -12.28 18.64 5.79
CA LEU A 16 -11.04 17.94 6.15
C LEU A 16 -10.93 16.58 5.44
N ALA A 17 -12.03 15.83 5.35
CA ALA A 17 -12.05 14.53 4.65
C ALA A 17 -11.67 14.68 3.16
N VAL A 18 -12.22 15.68 2.46
CA VAL A 18 -11.88 15.98 1.07
C VAL A 18 -10.40 16.34 0.93
N THR A 19 -9.92 17.29 1.74
CA THR A 19 -8.53 17.75 1.68
C THR A 19 -7.54 16.61 1.95
N LEU A 20 -7.83 15.80 2.96
CA LEU A 20 -6.99 14.68 3.36
C LEU A 20 -6.95 13.59 2.27
N ARG A 21 -8.12 13.20 1.73
CA ARG A 21 -8.20 12.25 0.62
C ARG A 21 -7.35 12.70 -0.58
N ASP A 22 -7.47 13.97 -0.96
CA ASP A 22 -6.75 14.54 -2.10
C ASP A 22 -5.24 14.61 -1.84
N ALA A 23 -4.83 14.93 -0.61
CA ALA A 23 -3.42 14.93 -0.20
C ALA A 23 -2.83 13.51 -0.26
N ILE A 24 -3.51 12.52 0.34
CA ILE A 24 -3.09 11.11 0.30
C ILE A 24 -2.97 10.61 -1.13
N THR A 25 -3.95 10.91 -1.97
CA THR A 25 -3.96 10.51 -3.38
C THR A 25 -2.75 11.08 -4.14
N ARG A 26 -2.44 12.37 -3.94
CA ARG A 26 -1.28 13.02 -4.57
C ARG A 26 0.05 12.44 -4.11
N VAL A 27 0.23 12.25 -2.81
CA VAL A 27 1.44 11.66 -2.24
C VAL A 27 1.63 10.25 -2.76
N ASN A 28 0.58 9.41 -2.73
CA ASN A 28 0.62 8.06 -3.26
C ASN A 28 1.01 8.02 -4.76
N ARG A 29 0.41 8.91 -5.56
CA ARG A 29 0.75 8.99 -6.99
C ARG A 29 2.22 9.34 -7.20
N ARG A 30 2.77 10.29 -6.44
CA ARG A 30 4.18 10.66 -6.52
C ARG A 30 5.11 9.53 -6.09
N MET A 31 4.81 8.86 -4.99
CA MET A 31 5.57 7.69 -4.56
C MET A 31 5.58 6.56 -5.60
N ARG A 32 4.48 6.37 -6.35
CA ARG A 32 4.41 5.37 -7.42
C ARG A 32 5.26 5.73 -8.64
N GLN A 33 5.49 7.01 -8.88
CA GLN A 33 6.30 7.51 -10.00
C GLN A 33 7.81 7.46 -9.73
N THR A 34 8.24 7.18 -8.51
CA THR A 34 9.64 7.30 -8.08
C THR A 34 10.57 6.19 -8.55
N ARG A 35 10.12 5.15 -9.13
CA ARG A 35 10.85 4.18 -9.96
C ARG A 35 9.92 3.01 -10.30
N PRO A 36 9.78 2.65 -11.57
CA PRO A 36 9.10 1.41 -11.91
C PRO A 36 9.88 0.25 -11.30
N VAL A 37 9.20 -0.65 -10.61
CA VAL A 37 9.78 -1.91 -10.18
C VAL A 37 9.78 -2.83 -11.38
N GLY A 38 10.73 -2.68 -12.27
CA GLY A 38 10.75 -3.38 -13.54
C GLY A 38 9.47 -3.12 -14.35
N ASP A 39 9.05 -4.08 -15.17
CA ASP A 39 7.83 -4.02 -15.98
C ASP A 39 6.57 -4.50 -15.25
N LEU A 40 6.54 -4.45 -13.91
CA LEU A 40 5.39 -4.89 -13.13
C LEU A 40 4.27 -3.87 -13.13
N THR A 41 3.05 -4.34 -13.40
CA THR A 41 1.84 -3.54 -13.27
C THR A 41 1.47 -3.30 -11.81
N HIS A 42 0.62 -2.30 -11.57
CA HIS A 42 0.11 -2.04 -10.22
C HIS A 42 -0.60 -3.26 -9.62
N SER A 43 -1.42 -3.96 -10.40
CA SER A 43 -2.12 -5.17 -9.93
C SER A 43 -1.16 -6.30 -9.56
N GLN A 44 -0.04 -6.44 -10.26
CA GLN A 44 1.00 -7.43 -9.92
C GLN A 44 1.70 -7.07 -8.61
N ILE A 45 2.04 -5.80 -8.39
CA ILE A 45 2.62 -5.34 -7.12
C ILE A 45 1.63 -5.52 -5.98
N SER A 46 0.35 -5.20 -6.19
CA SER A 46 -0.71 -5.39 -5.20
C SER A 46 -0.83 -6.85 -4.79
N ALA A 47 -0.84 -7.78 -5.75
CA ALA A 47 -0.89 -9.21 -5.48
C ALA A 47 0.34 -9.70 -4.66
N LEU A 48 1.54 -9.21 -4.97
CA LEU A 48 2.74 -9.51 -4.16
C LEU A 48 2.59 -8.99 -2.73
N GLN A 49 2.04 -7.78 -2.54
CA GLN A 49 1.80 -7.21 -1.22
C GLN A 49 0.76 -8.02 -0.42
N SER A 50 -0.31 -8.49 -1.06
CA SER A 50 -1.31 -9.36 -0.42
C SER A 50 -0.72 -10.69 0.00
N LEU A 51 0.16 -11.30 -0.81
CA LEU A 51 0.89 -12.51 -0.45
C LEU A 51 1.89 -12.28 0.70
N ASP A 52 2.50 -11.10 0.76
CA ASP A 52 3.39 -10.76 1.87
C ASP A 52 2.65 -10.62 3.20
N LEU A 53 1.48 -10.01 3.18
CA LEU A 53 0.63 -9.81 4.35
C LEU A 53 -0.07 -11.11 4.80
N GLY A 54 -0.59 -11.87 3.86
CA GLY A 54 -1.37 -13.09 4.13
C GLY A 54 -0.51 -14.35 4.26
N GLY A 55 0.76 -14.29 3.87
CA GLY A 55 1.62 -15.45 3.76
C GLY A 55 1.27 -16.31 2.55
N ALA A 56 1.05 -17.60 2.76
CA ALA A 56 0.60 -18.50 1.70
C ALA A 56 -0.93 -18.45 1.56
N LEU A 57 -1.43 -18.08 0.39
CA LEU A 57 -2.86 -17.96 0.08
C LEU A 57 -3.24 -18.89 -1.06
N THR A 58 -4.44 -19.42 -1.02
CA THR A 58 -5.04 -20.07 -2.20
C THR A 58 -5.34 -19.03 -3.28
N PRO A 59 -5.44 -19.41 -4.56
CA PRO A 59 -5.86 -18.48 -5.62
C PRO A 59 -7.19 -17.80 -5.33
N ARG A 60 -8.11 -18.50 -4.67
CA ARG A 60 -9.42 -17.94 -4.28
C ARG A 60 -9.25 -16.83 -3.24
N GLU A 61 -8.51 -17.08 -2.17
CA GLU A 61 -8.25 -16.09 -1.11
C GLU A 61 -7.54 -14.86 -1.68
N LEU A 62 -6.57 -15.06 -2.59
CA LEU A 62 -5.89 -13.97 -3.23
C LEU A 62 -6.82 -13.17 -4.17
N ALA A 63 -7.73 -13.83 -4.90
CA ALA A 63 -8.73 -13.16 -5.74
C ALA A 63 -9.69 -12.31 -4.88
N GLU A 64 -10.10 -12.83 -3.74
CA GLU A 64 -10.95 -12.12 -2.78
C GLU A 64 -10.22 -10.91 -2.18
N ALA A 65 -8.95 -11.06 -1.78
CA ALA A 65 -8.12 -9.98 -1.25
C ALA A 65 -7.91 -8.85 -2.28
N GLU A 66 -7.64 -9.21 -3.54
CA GLU A 66 -7.45 -8.27 -4.64
C GLU A 66 -8.76 -7.73 -5.23
N ARG A 67 -9.91 -8.29 -4.84
CA ARG A 67 -11.24 -7.96 -5.37
C ARG A 67 -11.32 -8.07 -6.90
N VAL A 68 -10.72 -9.12 -7.44
CA VAL A 68 -10.71 -9.41 -8.87
C VAL A 68 -11.38 -10.75 -9.17
N GLN A 69 -11.85 -10.89 -10.42
CA GLN A 69 -12.40 -12.16 -10.90
C GLN A 69 -11.30 -13.19 -11.12
N PRO A 70 -11.58 -14.50 -10.93
CA PRO A 70 -10.60 -15.57 -11.06
C PRO A 70 -9.78 -15.56 -12.37
N PRO A 71 -10.35 -15.28 -13.56
CA PRO A 71 -9.56 -15.20 -14.79
C PRO A 71 -8.52 -14.08 -14.79
N THR A 72 -8.85 -12.95 -14.17
CA THR A 72 -7.93 -11.81 -14.01
C THR A 72 -6.80 -12.18 -13.07
N LEU A 73 -7.11 -12.80 -11.93
CA LEU A 73 -6.10 -13.28 -11.00
C LEU A 73 -5.18 -14.29 -11.66
N THR A 74 -5.71 -15.25 -12.41
CA THR A 74 -4.91 -16.26 -13.10
C THR A 74 -3.84 -15.61 -13.97
N ARG A 75 -4.18 -14.57 -14.74
CA ARG A 75 -3.20 -13.83 -15.56
C ARG A 75 -2.15 -13.11 -14.73
N ILE A 76 -2.56 -12.48 -13.62
CA ILE A 76 -1.63 -11.82 -12.70
C ILE A 76 -0.64 -12.82 -12.13
N VAL A 77 -1.14 -13.93 -11.59
CA VAL A 77 -0.32 -14.97 -10.95
C VAL A 77 0.61 -15.64 -11.97
N SER A 78 0.09 -16.02 -13.14
CA SER A 78 0.92 -16.65 -14.20
C SER A 78 2.11 -15.77 -14.56
N ARG A 79 1.90 -14.47 -14.70
CA ARG A 79 3.01 -13.56 -14.98
C ARG A 79 4.02 -13.45 -13.83
N LEU A 80 3.55 -13.46 -12.59
CA LEU A 80 4.43 -13.43 -11.41
C LEU A 80 5.22 -14.74 -11.25
N GLU A 81 4.61 -15.88 -11.60
CA GLU A 81 5.28 -17.20 -11.65
C GLU A 81 6.36 -17.24 -12.74
N GLU A 82 6.04 -16.76 -13.95
CA GLU A 82 7.02 -16.66 -15.05
C GLU A 82 8.23 -15.81 -14.68
N LEU A 83 8.04 -14.75 -13.91
CA LEU A 83 9.10 -13.88 -13.40
C LEU A 83 9.82 -14.46 -12.18
N GLY A 84 9.40 -15.62 -11.68
CA GLY A 84 9.99 -16.26 -10.50
C GLY A 84 9.72 -15.54 -9.18
N LEU A 85 8.70 -14.67 -9.12
CA LEU A 85 8.37 -13.86 -7.95
C LEU A 85 7.37 -14.53 -7.01
N VAL A 86 6.58 -15.47 -7.53
CA VAL A 86 5.59 -16.27 -6.80
C VAL A 86 5.88 -17.75 -7.05
N ALA A 87 5.78 -18.53 -5.99
CA ALA A 87 5.86 -19.98 -6.04
C ALA A 87 4.48 -20.58 -5.78
N ARG A 88 4.18 -21.66 -6.50
CA ARG A 88 2.98 -22.47 -6.34
C ARG A 88 3.36 -23.81 -5.73
N THR A 89 2.71 -24.18 -4.62
CA THR A 89 2.93 -25.46 -3.95
C THR A 89 1.61 -26.12 -3.60
N PRO A 90 1.57 -27.48 -3.43
CA PRO A 90 0.37 -28.14 -2.93
C PRO A 90 -0.03 -27.62 -1.55
N HIS A 91 -1.34 -27.54 -1.30
CA HIS A 91 -1.85 -27.17 0.03
C HIS A 91 -1.47 -28.25 1.07
N PRO A 92 -0.98 -27.87 2.27
CA PRO A 92 -0.47 -28.84 3.25
C PRO A 92 -1.49 -29.88 3.73
N SER A 93 -2.77 -29.51 3.79
CA SER A 93 -3.84 -30.41 4.30
C SER A 93 -4.82 -30.88 3.22
N ASP A 94 -4.82 -30.30 2.02
CA ASP A 94 -5.67 -30.68 0.91
C ASP A 94 -4.88 -30.64 -0.41
N GLY A 95 -4.34 -31.79 -0.81
CA GLY A 95 -3.54 -31.92 -2.05
C GLY A 95 -4.29 -31.61 -3.35
N ARG A 96 -5.60 -31.37 -3.30
CA ARG A 96 -6.40 -30.90 -4.45
C ARG A 96 -6.30 -29.41 -4.67
N GLN A 97 -5.86 -28.67 -3.65
CA GLN A 97 -5.68 -27.23 -3.67
C GLN A 97 -4.21 -26.89 -3.81
N VAL A 98 -3.95 -25.70 -4.32
CA VAL A 98 -2.61 -25.11 -4.36
C VAL A 98 -2.59 -23.85 -3.51
N ILE A 99 -1.43 -23.54 -2.98
CA ILE A 99 -1.16 -22.27 -2.33
C ILE A 99 -0.10 -21.50 -3.11
N LEU A 100 -0.24 -20.20 -3.08
CA LEU A 100 0.66 -19.22 -3.67
C LEU A 100 1.41 -18.51 -2.55
N ALA A 101 2.71 -18.39 -2.70
CA ALA A 101 3.54 -17.66 -1.74
C ALA A 101 4.61 -16.85 -2.48
N LEU A 102 5.12 -15.82 -1.82
CA LEU A 102 6.28 -15.09 -2.35
C LEU A 102 7.49 -16.02 -2.42
N SER A 103 8.17 -15.99 -3.55
CA SER A 103 9.52 -16.54 -3.65
C SER A 103 10.54 -15.65 -2.90
N PRO A 104 11.77 -16.12 -2.66
CA PRO A 104 12.84 -15.25 -2.15
C PRO A 104 13.05 -14.02 -3.04
N ALA A 105 13.03 -14.18 -4.36
CA ALA A 105 13.14 -13.07 -5.31
C ALA A 105 11.95 -12.11 -5.23
N GLY A 106 10.73 -12.62 -5.02
CA GLY A 106 9.53 -11.80 -4.81
C GLY A 106 9.62 -10.95 -3.55
N ARG A 107 10.13 -11.51 -2.46
CA ARG A 107 10.38 -10.77 -1.21
C ARG A 107 11.42 -9.67 -1.39
N GLU A 108 12.55 -9.99 -1.98
CA GLU A 108 13.63 -9.03 -2.24
C GLU A 108 13.15 -7.86 -3.11
N LEU A 109 12.40 -8.16 -4.17
CA LEU A 109 11.81 -7.14 -5.04
C LEU A 109 10.85 -6.23 -4.27
N LEU A 110 9.99 -6.80 -3.44
CA LEU A 110 9.02 -6.03 -2.65
C LEU A 110 9.69 -5.16 -1.58
N GLU A 111 10.76 -5.65 -0.94
CA GLU A 111 11.59 -4.86 -0.02
C GLU A 111 12.28 -3.69 -0.72
N GLY A 112 12.86 -3.92 -1.89
CA GLY A 112 13.43 -2.86 -2.72
C GLY A 112 12.41 -1.79 -3.11
N TYR A 113 11.21 -2.23 -3.48
CA TYR A 113 10.09 -1.33 -3.78
C TYR A 113 9.70 -0.47 -2.58
N ARG A 114 9.58 -1.05 -1.39
CA ARG A 114 9.29 -0.32 -0.15
C ARG A 114 10.39 0.68 0.17
N ARG A 115 11.65 0.24 0.13
CA ARG A 115 12.82 1.07 0.43
C ARG A 115 12.86 2.33 -0.44
N THR A 116 12.68 2.19 -1.75
CA THR A 116 12.67 3.34 -2.67
C THR A 116 11.57 4.34 -2.34
N ARG A 117 10.41 3.87 -1.93
CA ARG A 117 9.29 4.74 -1.52
C ARG A 117 9.56 5.44 -0.20
N ASP A 118 10.12 4.71 0.75
CA ASP A 118 10.48 5.24 2.07
C ASP A 118 11.59 6.30 1.95
N GLU A 119 12.60 6.06 1.12
CA GLU A 119 13.67 7.02 0.84
C GLU A 119 13.12 8.32 0.20
N TRP A 120 12.24 8.18 -0.79
CA TRP A 120 11.60 9.34 -1.40
C TRP A 120 10.80 10.16 -0.37
N LEU A 121 9.99 9.46 0.46
CA LEU A 121 9.18 10.13 1.48
C LEU A 121 10.06 10.76 2.56
N ALA A 122 11.09 10.06 3.02
CA ALA A 122 12.04 10.57 4.01
C ALA A 122 12.72 11.85 3.52
N GLN A 123 13.12 11.90 2.24
CA GLN A 123 13.69 13.08 1.65
C GLN A 123 12.71 14.26 1.67
N ARG A 124 11.43 14.03 1.32
CA ARG A 124 10.40 15.09 1.37
C ARG A 124 10.12 15.57 2.80
N LEU A 125 10.11 14.65 3.75
CA LEU A 125 9.95 15.00 5.16
C LEU A 125 11.14 15.78 5.72
N SER A 126 12.35 15.58 5.20
CA SER A 126 13.53 16.32 5.63
C SER A 126 13.50 17.81 5.21
N GLU A 127 12.70 18.13 4.18
CA GLU A 127 12.50 19.53 3.71
C GLU A 127 11.55 20.32 4.62
N LEU A 128 10.82 19.66 5.51
CA LEU A 128 9.89 20.26 6.46
C LEU A 128 10.63 20.85 7.67
N SER A 129 10.00 21.85 8.32
CA SER A 129 10.44 22.30 9.65
C SER A 129 10.23 21.21 10.70
N ALA A 130 10.87 21.36 11.87
CA ALA A 130 10.68 20.43 12.99
C ALA A 130 9.21 20.36 13.43
N GLU A 131 8.55 21.52 13.51
CA GLU A 131 7.13 21.61 13.92
C GLU A 131 6.19 20.94 12.90
N GLU A 132 6.46 21.10 11.60
CA GLU A 132 5.70 20.41 10.55
C GLU A 132 5.91 18.90 10.60
N ARG A 133 7.15 18.42 10.83
CA ARG A 133 7.43 17.00 11.00
C ARG A 133 6.69 16.39 12.20
N ASP A 134 6.65 17.08 13.33
CA ASP A 134 5.92 16.66 14.52
C ASP A 134 4.41 16.60 14.25
N THR A 135 3.90 17.54 13.47
CA THR A 135 2.50 17.57 13.04
C THR A 135 2.18 16.36 12.15
N VAL A 136 3.03 16.07 11.17
CA VAL A 136 2.87 14.91 10.28
C VAL A 136 2.99 13.60 11.05
N ALA A 137 3.91 13.50 12.01
CA ALA A 137 4.05 12.30 12.86
C ALA A 137 2.75 12.02 13.64
N ARG A 138 2.19 13.03 14.30
CA ARG A 138 0.90 12.91 15.01
C ARG A 138 -0.26 12.57 14.06
N ALA A 139 -0.28 13.17 12.86
CA ALA A 139 -1.29 12.87 11.86
C ALA A 139 -1.19 11.41 11.39
N ALA A 140 0.02 10.88 11.18
CA ALA A 140 0.25 9.49 10.79
C ALA A 140 -0.27 8.48 11.83
N GLU A 141 -0.10 8.76 13.13
CA GLU A 141 -0.66 7.95 14.22
C GLU A 141 -2.19 7.92 14.19
N ILE A 142 -2.81 9.10 14.00
CA ILE A 142 -4.27 9.23 13.90
C ILE A 142 -4.80 8.49 12.68
N LEU A 143 -4.18 8.65 11.51
CA LEU A 143 -4.57 7.97 10.28
C LEU A 143 -4.43 6.45 10.38
N SER A 144 -3.36 5.97 11.00
CA SER A 144 -3.16 4.53 11.26
C SER A 144 -4.25 3.96 12.18
N ARG A 145 -4.73 4.74 13.14
CA ARG A 145 -5.82 4.35 14.04
C ARG A 145 -7.18 4.33 13.31
N ILE A 146 -7.44 5.28 12.41
CA ILE A 146 -8.66 5.31 11.58
C ILE A 146 -8.68 4.06 10.69
N ALA A 147 -7.59 3.76 9.98
CA ALA A 147 -7.50 2.63 9.06
C ALA A 147 -7.71 1.26 9.74
N ARG A 148 -7.35 1.12 11.03
CA ARG A 148 -7.55 -0.14 11.79
C ARG A 148 -9.00 -0.38 12.22
N LYS A 149 -9.82 0.66 12.33
CA LYS A 149 -11.21 0.52 12.81
C LYS A 149 -12.14 -0.18 11.82
N ASP A 150 -11.79 -0.23 10.55
CA ASP A 150 -12.63 -0.82 9.50
C ASP A 150 -12.45 -2.36 9.36
N HIS A 151 -11.65 -3.00 10.25
CA HIS A 151 -11.36 -4.44 10.23
C HIS A 151 -11.93 -5.20 11.45
N SER A 152 -12.92 -4.61 12.16
CA SER A 152 -13.59 -5.23 13.31
C SER A 152 -15.06 -5.47 13.04
#